data_8cd1ab48c255ec5d48ed4d30018b4c2c
#
_entry.id   8cd1ab48c255ec5d48ed4d30018b4c2c
#
_cell.length_a   1.000
_cell.length_b   1.000
_cell.length_c   1.000
_cell.angle_alpha   90.00
_cell.angle_beta   90.00
_cell.angle_gamma   90.00
#
_symmetry.space_group_name_H-M   'P 1'
#
loop_
_entity.id
_entity.type
_entity.pdbx_description
1 polymer ?
#
loop_
_entity_poly.entity_id
_entity_poly.type
_entity_poly.pdbx_seq_one_letter_code
_entity_poly.pdbx_strand_id
1 'polypeptide(L)'
;MNRLSKELGVTCTVDVGLMSIVFNCFDGNDCVSQSLSIANTGVNTSKLYRMEQFVDHFPEEEAHMTGEDIHKRLDEIEEIHALYSPAKLGLAAALACCGFTFLLGGGPVEMVLAFIAAGIGNLIRTKLIKHHYTLFLNIAVSVSAACFTYAVFLKLAELVFHIPELHEAGYICSMLFIIPGFPFITSGIDLAKLDLRSGLERLTYAIIIVMVATLFAWIMALLLHLEPADFTALHLSAAARLIFRVIASFCGVFGFSIMFNSSHSMAATAAFIGAIANTLRLELVDFTHMPPAAAAFIGALTAGLLASFIKKSNGYPRISLTVPSIVIMVPGLYLYRAIYNFGIMSLTDAVSWFTSAIMIIVMLPLGLIFARILTDRTFRYCT
;
A
#
# COMPACT_ATOMS: atom_id res chain seq x y z
N MET A 1 14.44 -16.25 8.68
CA MET A 1 15.58 -17.18 8.47
C MET A 1 16.59 -17.07 9.59
N ASN A 2 17.25 -15.93 9.85
CA ASN A 2 18.31 -15.82 10.90
C ASN A 2 17.89 -16.28 12.30
N ARG A 3 16.62 -16.13 12.69
CA ARG A 3 16.14 -16.63 14.00
C ARG A 3 16.01 -18.15 14.00
N LEU A 4 15.39 -18.73 12.97
CA LEU A 4 15.28 -20.18 12.84
C LEU A 4 16.63 -20.86 12.72
N SER A 5 17.55 -20.32 11.89
CA SER A 5 18.89 -20.89 11.74
C SER A 5 19.66 -20.91 13.06
N LYS A 6 19.50 -19.85 13.87
CA LYS A 6 20.14 -19.79 15.19
C LYS A 6 19.60 -20.87 16.15
N GLU A 7 18.29 -21.10 16.16
CA GLU A 7 17.66 -22.15 16.99
C GLU A 7 18.03 -23.56 16.49
N LEU A 8 18.20 -23.74 15.19
CA LEU A 8 18.64 -25.00 14.58
C LEU A 8 20.16 -25.21 14.66
N GLY A 9 20.93 -24.28 15.23
CA GLY A 9 22.38 -24.38 15.37
C GLY A 9 23.16 -24.24 14.05
N VAL A 10 22.53 -23.74 12.96
CA VAL A 10 23.15 -23.56 11.66
C VAL A 10 23.40 -22.08 11.36
N THR A 11 24.46 -21.78 10.61
CA THR A 11 24.73 -20.42 10.14
C THR A 11 24.18 -20.24 8.73
N CYS A 12 23.24 -19.29 8.56
CA CYS A 12 22.67 -18.97 7.25
C CYS A 12 23.02 -17.55 6.84
N THR A 13 23.46 -17.39 5.59
CA THR A 13 23.55 -16.08 4.91
C THR A 13 22.49 -16.05 3.80
N VAL A 14 21.77 -14.94 3.72
CA VAL A 14 20.62 -14.80 2.81
C VAL A 14 20.71 -13.49 2.06
N ASP A 15 20.63 -13.56 0.73
CA ASP A 15 20.47 -12.41 -0.15
C ASP A 15 19.04 -12.42 -0.73
N VAL A 16 18.22 -11.45 -0.33
CA VAL A 16 16.79 -11.39 -0.68
C VAL A 16 16.59 -10.33 -1.76
N GLY A 17 16.21 -10.76 -2.97
CA GLY A 17 15.71 -9.88 -4.02
C GLY A 17 14.18 -9.93 -4.12
N LEU A 18 13.62 -9.14 -5.04
CA LEU A 18 12.17 -9.12 -5.32
C LEU A 18 11.71 -10.40 -6.03
N MET A 19 12.52 -10.91 -6.96
CA MET A 19 12.20 -12.05 -7.84
C MET A 19 13.03 -13.28 -7.54
N SER A 20 14.00 -13.21 -6.64
CA SER A 20 14.87 -14.34 -6.28
C SER A 20 15.39 -14.21 -4.85
N ILE A 21 15.61 -15.36 -4.23
CA ILE A 21 16.30 -15.48 -2.95
C ILE A 21 17.48 -16.43 -3.14
N VAL A 22 18.65 -16.01 -2.68
CA VAL A 22 19.84 -16.87 -2.63
C VAL A 22 20.19 -17.06 -1.16
N PHE A 23 20.38 -18.29 -0.73
CA PHE A 23 20.81 -18.57 0.62
C PHE A 23 21.91 -19.63 0.67
N ASN A 24 22.79 -19.48 1.66
CA ASN A 24 23.82 -20.44 1.98
C ASN A 24 23.67 -20.79 3.46
N CYS A 25 23.57 -22.07 3.75
CA CYS A 25 23.50 -22.61 5.12
C CYS A 25 24.71 -23.48 5.39
N PHE A 26 25.36 -23.27 6.53
CA PHE A 26 26.54 -24.00 6.99
C PHE A 26 26.17 -24.78 8.26
N ASP A 27 26.36 -26.09 8.20
CA ASP A 27 26.20 -26.99 9.32
C ASP A 27 27.59 -27.60 9.65
N GLY A 28 28.44 -26.82 10.27
CA GLY A 28 29.79 -27.25 10.69
C GLY A 28 30.70 -27.70 9.54
N ASN A 29 30.40 -28.84 8.91
CA ASN A 29 31.20 -29.42 7.83
C ASN A 29 30.58 -29.29 6.45
N ASP A 30 29.25 -29.14 6.37
CA ASP A 30 28.51 -29.09 5.11
C ASP A 30 28.03 -27.67 4.78
N CYS A 31 28.05 -27.33 3.51
CA CYS A 31 27.51 -26.08 2.99
C CYS A 31 26.45 -26.36 1.94
N VAL A 32 25.21 -25.93 2.18
CA VAL A 32 24.11 -25.99 1.22
C VAL A 32 23.86 -24.61 0.66
N SER A 33 24.02 -24.46 -0.66
CA SER A 33 23.70 -23.23 -1.40
C SER A 33 22.52 -23.47 -2.30
N GLN A 34 21.51 -22.60 -2.25
CA GLN A 34 20.33 -22.71 -3.10
C GLN A 34 19.87 -21.32 -3.57
N SER A 35 19.37 -21.27 -4.81
CA SER A 35 18.69 -20.10 -5.37
C SER A 35 17.26 -20.48 -5.71
N LEU A 36 16.33 -19.66 -5.20
CA LEU A 36 14.89 -19.83 -5.45
C LEU A 36 14.36 -18.66 -6.27
N SER A 37 13.55 -18.95 -7.28
CA SER A 37 12.83 -17.93 -8.04
C SER A 37 11.46 -17.68 -7.40
N ILE A 38 11.11 -16.40 -7.23
CA ILE A 38 9.81 -15.97 -6.69
C ILE A 38 8.91 -15.61 -7.86
N ALA A 39 7.92 -16.45 -8.14
CA ALA A 39 6.99 -16.24 -9.25
C ALA A 39 5.94 -15.15 -8.97
N ASN A 40 5.64 -14.86 -7.71
CA ASN A 40 4.58 -13.92 -7.31
C ASN A 40 5.07 -12.95 -6.22
N THR A 41 5.02 -11.66 -6.53
CA THR A 41 5.43 -10.57 -5.64
C THR A 41 4.25 -9.99 -4.83
N GLY A 42 3.11 -10.67 -4.80
CA GLY A 42 1.91 -10.24 -4.08
C GLY A 42 2.11 -10.18 -2.58
N VAL A 43 1.45 -9.22 -1.93
CA VAL A 43 1.48 -9.07 -0.47
C VAL A 43 0.43 -9.97 0.17
N ASN A 44 0.84 -10.78 1.15
CA ASN A 44 -0.05 -11.61 1.95
C ASN A 44 0.30 -11.50 3.43
N THR A 45 -0.36 -10.58 4.12
CA THR A 45 -0.11 -10.30 5.53
C THR A 45 -0.59 -11.41 6.46
N SER A 46 -1.56 -12.23 6.02
CA SER A 46 -2.03 -13.38 6.79
C SER A 46 -0.98 -14.50 6.84
N LYS A 47 -0.34 -14.80 5.70
CA LYS A 47 0.80 -15.75 5.67
C LYS A 47 1.97 -15.24 6.51
N LEU A 48 2.26 -13.95 6.40
CA LEU A 48 3.32 -13.32 7.20
C LEU A 48 3.05 -13.46 8.70
N TYR A 49 1.81 -13.25 9.12
CA TYR A 49 1.43 -13.43 10.54
C TYR A 49 1.61 -14.88 11.00
N ARG A 50 1.17 -15.86 10.20
CA ARG A 50 1.36 -17.27 10.53
C ARG A 50 2.83 -17.66 10.62
N MET A 51 3.64 -17.16 9.67
CA MET A 51 5.08 -17.39 9.70
C MET A 51 5.76 -16.74 10.91
N GLU A 52 5.38 -15.51 11.29
CA GLU A 52 5.93 -14.86 12.50
C GLU A 52 5.53 -15.62 13.76
N GLN A 53 4.29 -16.11 13.86
CA GLN A 53 3.85 -16.97 14.98
C GLN A 53 4.68 -18.26 15.05
N PHE A 54 4.87 -18.95 13.93
CA PHE A 54 5.70 -20.16 13.87
C PHE A 54 7.12 -19.88 14.37
N VAL A 55 7.77 -18.81 13.90
CA VAL A 55 9.13 -18.45 14.31
C VAL A 55 9.20 -18.03 15.78
N ASP A 56 8.18 -17.35 16.30
CA ASP A 56 8.16 -16.88 17.69
C ASP A 56 7.97 -18.01 18.70
N HIS A 57 7.17 -19.05 18.36
CA HIS A 57 6.93 -20.22 19.23
C HIS A 57 7.91 -21.37 19.01
N PHE A 58 8.73 -21.30 17.95
CA PHE A 58 9.68 -22.36 17.60
C PHE A 58 10.59 -22.80 18.75
N PRO A 59 11.17 -21.92 19.58
CA PRO A 59 12.06 -22.33 20.67
C PRO A 59 11.35 -23.11 21.78
N GLU A 60 10.05 -22.87 22.00
CA GLU A 60 9.30 -23.42 23.15
C GLU A 60 8.51 -24.70 22.81
N GLU A 61 7.85 -24.70 21.64
CA GLU A 61 6.93 -25.78 21.25
C GLU A 61 7.55 -26.75 20.24
N GLU A 62 8.51 -26.29 19.46
CA GLU A 62 8.97 -26.96 18.24
C GLU A 62 10.43 -27.44 18.31
N ALA A 63 11.15 -27.17 19.41
CA ALA A 63 12.52 -27.65 19.62
C ALA A 63 12.63 -29.19 19.62
N HIS A 64 11.50 -29.90 19.75
CA HIS A 64 11.42 -31.36 19.72
C HIS A 64 10.84 -31.92 18.40
N MET A 65 10.49 -31.05 17.45
CA MET A 65 9.96 -31.47 16.15
C MET A 65 11.04 -32.12 15.29
N THR A 66 10.65 -33.13 14.55
CA THR A 66 11.51 -33.71 13.51
C THR A 66 11.58 -32.78 12.30
N GLY A 67 12.60 -32.95 11.44
CA GLY A 67 12.67 -32.18 10.19
C GLY A 67 11.43 -32.35 9.32
N GLU A 68 10.82 -33.53 9.30
CA GLU A 68 9.56 -33.79 8.56
C GLU A 68 8.38 -32.98 9.13
N ASP A 69 8.26 -32.86 10.45
CA ASP A 69 7.22 -32.09 11.10
C ASP A 69 7.35 -30.60 10.78
N ILE A 70 8.59 -30.10 10.79
CA ILE A 70 8.89 -28.69 10.42
C ILE A 70 8.49 -28.43 8.96
N HIS A 71 8.88 -29.31 8.03
CA HIS A 71 8.48 -29.18 6.63
C HIS A 71 6.97 -29.20 6.46
N LYS A 72 6.28 -30.15 7.08
CA LYS A 72 4.82 -30.22 7.02
C LYS A 72 4.16 -28.93 7.53
N ARG A 73 4.68 -28.35 8.61
CA ARG A 73 4.16 -27.10 9.16
C ARG A 73 4.38 -25.91 8.25
N LEU A 74 5.53 -25.85 7.58
CA LEU A 74 5.84 -24.82 6.59
C LEU A 74 4.95 -24.96 5.36
N ASP A 75 4.72 -26.18 4.87
CA ASP A 75 3.82 -26.48 3.76
C ASP A 75 2.38 -26.06 4.09
N GLU A 76 1.89 -26.34 5.31
CA GLU A 76 0.57 -25.87 5.78
C GLU A 76 0.45 -24.34 5.70
N ILE A 77 1.53 -23.60 6.03
CA ILE A 77 1.55 -22.14 5.93
C ILE A 77 1.59 -21.69 4.46
N GLU A 78 2.34 -22.39 3.61
CA GLU A 78 2.44 -22.08 2.19
C GLU A 78 1.11 -22.32 1.46
N GLU A 79 0.37 -23.34 1.81
CA GLU A 79 -0.92 -23.70 1.22
C GLU A 79 -2.08 -22.81 1.65
N ILE A 80 -1.89 -21.89 2.62
CA ILE A 80 -2.95 -20.96 3.02
C ILE A 80 -3.45 -20.16 1.81
N HIS A 81 -4.70 -20.41 1.45
CA HIS A 81 -5.36 -19.75 0.33
C HIS A 81 -5.67 -18.29 0.63
N ALA A 82 -5.93 -17.50 -0.42
CA ALA A 82 -6.41 -16.14 -0.27
C ALA A 82 -7.72 -16.09 0.52
N LEU A 83 -7.78 -15.22 1.55
CA LEU A 83 -8.94 -15.11 2.45
C LEU A 83 -10.20 -14.55 1.74
N TYR A 84 -10.00 -13.84 0.63
CA TYR A 84 -11.06 -13.07 0.01
C TYR A 84 -11.28 -13.46 -1.45
N SER A 85 -12.55 -13.56 -1.83
CA SER A 85 -12.94 -13.74 -3.22
C SER A 85 -12.68 -12.45 -4.04
N PRO A 86 -12.56 -12.55 -5.37
CA PRO A 86 -12.39 -11.38 -6.24
C PRO A 86 -13.45 -10.29 -6.03
N ALA A 87 -14.71 -10.67 -5.74
CA ALA A 87 -15.78 -9.72 -5.46
C ALA A 87 -15.52 -8.95 -4.16
N LYS A 88 -15.07 -9.63 -3.09
CA LYS A 88 -14.70 -8.96 -1.83
C LYS A 88 -13.51 -8.04 -1.99
N LEU A 89 -12.51 -8.42 -2.80
CA LEU A 89 -11.37 -7.56 -3.13
C LEU A 89 -11.79 -6.34 -3.97
N GLY A 90 -12.75 -6.51 -4.90
CA GLY A 90 -13.36 -5.40 -5.63
C GLY A 90 -14.06 -4.42 -4.69
N LEU A 91 -14.86 -4.92 -3.75
CA LEU A 91 -15.54 -4.09 -2.75
C LEU A 91 -14.56 -3.38 -1.81
N ALA A 92 -13.47 -4.04 -1.43
CA ALA A 92 -12.42 -3.45 -0.61
C ALA A 92 -11.71 -2.29 -1.34
N ALA A 93 -11.39 -2.46 -2.63
CA ALA A 93 -10.83 -1.39 -3.45
C ALA A 93 -11.81 -0.23 -3.65
N ALA A 94 -13.10 -0.53 -3.86
CA ALA A 94 -14.17 0.46 -3.93
C ALA A 94 -14.24 1.32 -2.66
N LEU A 95 -14.24 0.68 -1.50
CA LEU A 95 -14.24 1.35 -0.19
C LEU A 95 -12.98 2.19 0.02
N ALA A 96 -11.81 1.65 -0.34
CA ALA A 96 -10.54 2.34 -0.23
C ALA A 96 -10.50 3.61 -1.09
N CYS A 97 -10.88 3.52 -2.36
CA CYS A 97 -10.88 4.65 -3.28
C CYS A 97 -11.94 5.69 -2.93
N CYS A 98 -13.11 5.27 -2.45
CA CYS A 98 -14.14 6.18 -1.93
C CYS A 98 -13.62 7.03 -0.77
N GLY A 99 -13.00 6.40 0.23
CA GLY A 99 -12.36 7.11 1.34
C GLY A 99 -11.24 8.05 0.88
N PHE A 100 -10.41 7.58 -0.04
CA PHE A 100 -9.34 8.38 -0.64
C PHE A 100 -9.88 9.62 -1.38
N THR A 101 -10.98 9.49 -2.11
CA THR A 101 -11.61 10.58 -2.84
C THR A 101 -11.97 11.73 -1.89
N PHE A 102 -12.61 11.43 -0.76
CA PHE A 102 -12.92 12.44 0.26
C PHE A 102 -11.66 13.09 0.84
N LEU A 103 -10.64 12.29 1.17
CA LEU A 103 -9.39 12.80 1.77
C LEU A 103 -8.59 13.70 0.83
N LEU A 104 -8.79 13.55 -0.48
CA LEU A 104 -8.19 14.40 -1.52
C LEU A 104 -9.05 15.63 -1.85
N GLY A 105 -10.22 15.77 -1.24
CA GLY A 105 -11.12 16.92 -1.40
C GLY A 105 -12.34 16.67 -2.29
N GLY A 106 -12.52 15.44 -2.80
CA GLY A 106 -13.70 15.09 -3.60
C GLY A 106 -14.99 15.06 -2.79
N GLY A 107 -16.11 15.41 -3.43
CA GLY A 107 -17.43 15.43 -2.86
C GLY A 107 -18.16 14.09 -2.91
N PRO A 108 -19.43 14.06 -2.47
CA PRO A 108 -20.24 12.84 -2.47
C PRO A 108 -20.41 12.20 -3.86
N VAL A 109 -20.48 13.01 -4.91
CA VAL A 109 -20.63 12.52 -6.29
C VAL A 109 -19.37 11.76 -6.70
N GLU A 110 -18.20 12.38 -6.57
CA GLU A 110 -16.91 11.74 -6.89
C GLU A 110 -16.67 10.50 -6.02
N MET A 111 -17.07 10.52 -4.76
CA MET A 111 -16.96 9.38 -3.85
C MET A 111 -17.76 8.17 -4.35
N VAL A 112 -19.02 8.37 -4.75
CA VAL A 112 -19.88 7.28 -5.27
C VAL A 112 -19.36 6.77 -6.60
N LEU A 113 -18.98 7.67 -7.50
CA LEU A 113 -18.46 7.30 -8.83
C LEU A 113 -17.12 6.55 -8.71
N ALA A 114 -16.21 7.02 -7.84
CA ALA A 114 -14.93 6.36 -7.58
C ALA A 114 -15.14 4.98 -6.91
N PHE A 115 -16.13 4.83 -6.03
CA PHE A 115 -16.49 3.55 -5.43
C PHE A 115 -16.85 2.51 -6.50
N ILE A 116 -17.77 2.86 -7.41
CA ILE A 116 -18.21 1.95 -8.48
C ILE A 116 -17.04 1.63 -9.42
N ALA A 117 -16.34 2.66 -9.88
CA ALA A 117 -15.28 2.54 -10.87
C ALA A 117 -14.06 1.76 -10.35
N ALA A 118 -13.61 2.03 -9.13
CA ALA A 118 -12.50 1.29 -8.52
C ALA A 118 -12.89 -0.18 -8.23
N GLY A 119 -14.14 -0.42 -7.81
CA GLY A 119 -14.65 -1.77 -7.62
C GLY A 119 -14.60 -2.61 -8.88
N ILE A 120 -15.08 -2.08 -10.00
CA ILE A 120 -15.04 -2.74 -11.32
C ILE A 120 -13.61 -2.90 -11.80
N GLY A 121 -12.78 -1.86 -11.70
CA GLY A 121 -11.36 -1.90 -12.09
C GLY A 121 -10.58 -2.99 -11.35
N ASN A 122 -10.76 -3.10 -10.03
CA ASN A 122 -10.08 -4.13 -9.24
C ASN A 122 -10.66 -5.54 -9.44
N LEU A 123 -11.94 -5.69 -9.76
CA LEU A 123 -12.52 -6.97 -10.20
C LEU A 123 -11.87 -7.47 -11.48
N ILE A 124 -11.68 -6.59 -12.46
CA ILE A 124 -10.99 -6.91 -13.71
C ILE A 124 -9.53 -7.28 -13.41
N ARG A 125 -8.83 -6.48 -12.60
CA ARG A 125 -7.46 -6.75 -12.16
C ARG A 125 -7.29 -8.14 -11.58
N THR A 126 -8.13 -8.51 -10.63
CA THR A 126 -8.07 -9.81 -9.97
C THR A 126 -8.35 -10.98 -10.91
N LYS A 127 -9.25 -10.81 -11.87
CA LYS A 127 -9.49 -11.81 -12.92
C LYS A 127 -8.27 -11.97 -13.84
N LEU A 128 -7.65 -10.87 -14.27
CA LEU A 128 -6.46 -10.89 -15.12
C LEU A 128 -5.27 -11.55 -14.40
N ILE A 129 -5.06 -11.28 -13.11
CA ILE A 129 -4.05 -11.97 -12.30
C ILE A 129 -4.31 -13.47 -12.27
N LYS A 130 -5.56 -13.89 -12.04
CA LYS A 130 -5.94 -15.31 -12.01
C LYS A 130 -5.68 -16.04 -13.34
N HIS A 131 -5.76 -15.31 -14.45
CA HIS A 131 -5.46 -15.85 -15.79
C HIS A 131 -3.99 -15.65 -16.20
N HIS A 132 -3.10 -15.29 -15.27
CA HIS A 132 -1.67 -15.12 -15.49
C HIS A 132 -1.27 -14.14 -16.60
N TYR A 133 -2.08 -13.10 -16.84
CA TYR A 133 -1.70 -12.03 -17.76
C TYR A 133 -0.51 -11.23 -17.22
N THR A 134 0.28 -10.67 -18.14
CA THR A 134 1.46 -9.87 -17.79
C THR A 134 1.09 -8.66 -16.92
N LEU A 135 2.03 -8.23 -16.08
CA LEU A 135 1.82 -7.09 -15.18
C LEU A 135 1.37 -5.83 -15.93
N PHE A 136 2.02 -5.52 -17.06
CA PHE A 136 1.71 -4.34 -17.87
C PHE A 136 0.28 -4.36 -18.40
N LEU A 137 -0.14 -5.49 -19.00
CA LEU A 137 -1.49 -5.64 -19.53
C LEU A 137 -2.54 -5.55 -18.42
N ASN A 138 -2.25 -6.18 -17.29
CA ASN A 138 -3.14 -6.13 -16.13
C ASN A 138 -3.36 -4.69 -15.65
N ILE A 139 -2.29 -3.91 -15.46
CA ILE A 139 -2.38 -2.51 -15.03
C ILE A 139 -3.12 -1.68 -16.09
N ALA A 140 -2.71 -1.78 -17.34
CA ALA A 140 -3.29 -1.03 -18.45
C ALA A 140 -4.81 -1.21 -18.56
N VAL A 141 -5.26 -2.47 -18.61
CA VAL A 141 -6.68 -2.79 -18.75
C VAL A 141 -7.46 -2.39 -17.50
N SER A 142 -6.92 -2.62 -16.30
CA SER A 142 -7.62 -2.32 -15.04
C SER A 142 -7.81 -0.82 -14.82
N VAL A 143 -6.78 -0.01 -15.12
CA VAL A 143 -6.84 1.46 -15.04
C VAL A 143 -7.78 2.01 -16.08
N SER A 144 -7.65 1.55 -17.35
CA SER A 144 -8.53 2.00 -18.43
C SER A 144 -10.00 1.68 -18.12
N ALA A 145 -10.28 0.49 -17.60
CA ALA A 145 -11.62 0.11 -17.20
C ALA A 145 -12.17 0.97 -16.05
N ALA A 146 -11.34 1.29 -15.05
CA ALA A 146 -11.75 2.17 -13.95
C ALA A 146 -12.06 3.59 -14.47
N CYS A 147 -11.16 4.20 -15.26
CA CYS A 147 -11.37 5.54 -15.81
C CYS A 147 -12.60 5.57 -16.75
N PHE A 148 -12.76 4.57 -17.61
CA PHE A 148 -13.92 4.46 -18.50
C PHE A 148 -15.22 4.33 -17.71
N THR A 149 -15.25 3.46 -16.70
CA THR A 149 -16.42 3.30 -15.84
C THR A 149 -16.77 4.60 -15.14
N TYR A 150 -15.77 5.32 -14.59
CA TYR A 150 -16.00 6.62 -13.98
C TYR A 150 -16.67 7.59 -14.94
N ALA A 151 -16.12 7.74 -16.16
CA ALA A 151 -16.64 8.66 -17.17
C ALA A 151 -18.05 8.32 -17.62
N VAL A 152 -18.36 7.02 -17.84
CA VAL A 152 -19.71 6.58 -18.22
C VAL A 152 -20.72 6.91 -17.14
N PHE A 153 -20.40 6.59 -15.88
CA PHE A 153 -21.32 6.87 -14.76
C PHE A 153 -21.42 8.38 -14.47
N LEU A 154 -20.37 9.16 -14.70
CA LEU A 154 -20.44 10.62 -14.60
C LEU A 154 -21.41 11.17 -15.64
N LYS A 155 -21.25 10.81 -16.91
CA LYS A 155 -22.17 11.25 -18.00
C LYS A 155 -23.62 10.81 -17.75
N LEU A 156 -23.81 9.61 -17.20
CA LEU A 156 -25.14 9.14 -16.81
C LEU A 156 -25.72 9.99 -15.66
N ALA A 157 -24.90 10.32 -14.65
CA ALA A 157 -25.29 11.16 -13.52
C ALA A 157 -25.63 12.60 -13.98
N GLU A 158 -24.85 13.18 -14.89
CA GLU A 158 -25.12 14.47 -15.52
C GLU A 158 -26.47 14.47 -16.24
N LEU A 159 -26.74 13.42 -17.03
CA LEU A 159 -27.99 13.30 -17.80
C LEU A 159 -29.23 13.12 -16.90
N VAL A 160 -29.12 12.30 -15.84
CA VAL A 160 -30.27 11.92 -14.99
C VAL A 160 -30.52 12.94 -13.89
N PHE A 161 -29.44 13.43 -13.23
CA PHE A 161 -29.51 14.29 -12.06
C PHE A 161 -29.18 15.76 -12.35
N HIS A 162 -28.84 16.10 -13.58
CA HIS A 162 -28.44 17.47 -14.00
C HIS A 162 -27.30 18.03 -13.15
N ILE A 163 -26.33 17.16 -12.81
CA ILE A 163 -25.15 17.54 -12.02
C ILE A 163 -24.23 18.40 -12.90
N PRO A 164 -23.66 19.51 -12.40
CA PRO A 164 -22.72 20.33 -13.17
C PRO A 164 -21.44 19.56 -13.49
N GLU A 165 -20.80 19.87 -14.62
CA GLU A 165 -19.63 19.19 -15.21
C GLU A 165 -18.32 19.27 -14.36
N LEU A 166 -18.37 19.75 -13.13
CA LEU A 166 -17.22 20.03 -12.25
C LEU A 166 -16.68 18.78 -11.50
N HIS A 167 -17.15 17.58 -11.85
CA HIS A 167 -16.83 16.35 -11.12
C HIS A 167 -15.85 15.42 -11.85
N GLU A 168 -15.17 15.93 -12.89
CA GLU A 168 -14.29 15.11 -13.73
C GLU A 168 -13.06 14.58 -12.98
N ALA A 169 -12.44 15.38 -12.12
CA ALA A 169 -11.19 15.04 -11.41
C ALA A 169 -11.24 13.73 -10.61
N GLY A 170 -12.43 13.26 -10.26
CA GLY A 170 -12.61 12.02 -9.49
C GLY A 170 -12.17 10.75 -10.22
N TYR A 171 -12.00 10.78 -11.56
CA TYR A 171 -11.48 9.62 -12.31
C TYR A 171 -10.10 9.20 -11.81
N ILE A 172 -9.27 10.15 -11.35
CA ILE A 172 -7.94 9.87 -10.81
C ILE A 172 -8.06 9.00 -9.56
N CYS A 173 -9.05 9.31 -8.71
CA CYS A 173 -9.28 8.55 -7.47
C CYS A 173 -9.74 7.13 -7.76
N SER A 174 -10.43 6.90 -8.87
CA SER A 174 -10.93 5.57 -9.26
C SER A 174 -9.83 4.57 -9.58
N MET A 175 -8.60 5.01 -9.90
CA MET A 175 -7.47 4.15 -10.22
C MET A 175 -6.45 4.00 -9.08
N LEU A 176 -6.61 4.70 -7.94
CA LEU A 176 -5.63 4.71 -6.86
C LEU A 176 -5.41 3.35 -6.19
N PHE A 177 -6.30 2.39 -6.38
CA PHE A 177 -6.12 1.01 -5.91
C PHE A 177 -4.91 0.29 -6.56
N ILE A 178 -4.39 0.80 -7.69
CA ILE A 178 -3.21 0.26 -8.39
C ILE A 178 -1.91 0.85 -7.86
N ILE A 179 -1.94 2.06 -7.31
CA ILE A 179 -0.72 2.75 -6.84
C ILE A 179 0.01 1.87 -5.81
N PRO A 180 1.28 1.54 -6.07
CA PRO A 180 2.02 0.54 -5.31
C PRO A 180 2.57 1.11 -4.00
N GLY A 181 1.68 1.52 -3.10
CA GLY A 181 2.06 2.14 -1.83
C GLY A 181 2.86 1.19 -0.94
N PHE A 182 2.51 -0.09 -0.91
CA PHE A 182 3.25 -1.09 -0.13
C PHE A 182 4.71 -1.23 -0.61
N PRO A 183 5.01 -1.45 -1.91
CA PRO A 183 6.37 -1.46 -2.43
C PRO A 183 7.15 -0.17 -2.17
N PHE A 184 6.55 1.02 -2.31
CA PHE A 184 7.23 2.29 -2.01
C PHE A 184 7.69 2.37 -0.56
N ILE A 185 6.81 2.04 0.38
CA ILE A 185 7.13 2.12 1.80
C ILE A 185 8.19 1.08 2.17
N THR A 186 8.03 -0.17 1.69
CA THR A 186 8.99 -1.24 2.02
C THR A 186 10.33 -1.04 1.36
N SER A 187 10.40 -0.51 0.14
CA SER A 187 11.68 -0.15 -0.49
C SER A 187 12.46 0.87 0.33
N GLY A 188 11.79 1.91 0.83
CA GLY A 188 12.43 2.90 1.70
C GLY A 188 12.92 2.32 3.02
N ILE A 189 12.19 1.36 3.61
CA ILE A 189 12.61 0.65 4.83
C ILE A 189 13.85 -0.23 4.55
N ASP A 190 13.87 -0.94 3.42
CA ASP A 190 14.99 -1.80 3.03
C ASP A 190 16.25 -0.96 2.73
N LEU A 191 16.12 0.13 1.98
CA LEU A 191 17.21 1.06 1.71
C LEU A 191 17.81 1.65 3.00
N ALA A 192 16.97 1.98 3.97
CA ALA A 192 17.43 2.51 5.25
C ALA A 192 18.15 1.47 6.12
N LYS A 193 17.96 0.18 5.86
CA LYS A 193 18.71 -0.93 6.48
C LYS A 193 19.96 -1.31 5.68
N LEU A 194 20.26 -0.58 4.61
CA LEU A 194 21.33 -0.89 3.66
C LEU A 194 21.13 -2.21 2.89
N ASP A 195 19.91 -2.74 2.87
CA ASP A 195 19.52 -3.81 1.96
C ASP A 195 19.24 -3.20 0.58
N LEU A 196 20.31 -2.83 -0.10
CA LEU A 196 20.23 -2.04 -1.33
C LEU A 196 19.59 -2.83 -2.47
N ARG A 197 19.87 -4.13 -2.56
CA ARG A 197 19.30 -4.98 -3.62
C ARG A 197 17.78 -5.04 -3.52
N SER A 198 17.26 -5.49 -2.39
CA SER A 198 15.81 -5.58 -2.14
C SER A 198 15.14 -4.22 -2.29
N GLY A 199 15.74 -3.17 -1.71
CA GLY A 199 15.21 -1.81 -1.76
C GLY A 199 15.13 -1.24 -3.16
N LEU A 200 16.17 -1.35 -3.98
CA LEU A 200 16.20 -0.84 -5.35
C LEU A 200 15.29 -1.64 -6.29
N GLU A 201 15.27 -2.97 -6.19
CA GLU A 201 14.37 -3.81 -6.99
C GLU A 201 12.90 -3.46 -6.73
N ARG A 202 12.50 -3.28 -5.45
CA ARG A 202 11.13 -2.88 -5.07
C ARG A 202 10.79 -1.46 -5.50
N LEU A 203 11.73 -0.53 -5.40
CA LEU A 203 11.55 0.84 -5.86
C LEU A 203 11.33 0.87 -7.36
N THR A 204 12.17 0.19 -8.13
CA THR A 204 12.06 0.08 -9.59
C THR A 204 10.72 -0.54 -9.99
N TYR A 205 10.31 -1.62 -9.32
CA TYR A 205 9.01 -2.24 -9.53
C TYR A 205 7.85 -1.26 -9.28
N ALA A 206 7.91 -0.49 -8.19
CA ALA A 206 6.89 0.51 -7.87
C ALA A 206 6.85 1.63 -8.91
N ILE A 207 8.00 2.13 -9.35
CA ILE A 207 8.09 3.16 -10.40
C ILE A 207 7.45 2.66 -11.70
N ILE A 208 7.76 1.44 -12.14
CA ILE A 208 7.18 0.84 -13.35
C ILE A 208 5.66 0.79 -13.25
N ILE A 209 5.11 0.32 -12.12
CA ILE A 209 3.64 0.25 -11.93
C ILE A 209 3.02 1.66 -12.06
N VAL A 210 3.59 2.66 -11.38
CA VAL A 210 3.09 4.04 -11.43
C VAL A 210 3.14 4.59 -12.84
N MET A 211 4.27 4.42 -13.54
CA MET A 211 4.43 4.91 -14.91
C MET A 211 3.36 4.32 -15.84
N VAL A 212 3.16 3.01 -15.80
CA VAL A 212 2.13 2.37 -16.65
C VAL A 212 0.73 2.83 -16.25
N ALA A 213 0.40 2.84 -14.94
CA ALA A 213 -0.92 3.24 -14.47
C ALA A 213 -1.27 4.68 -14.86
N THR A 214 -0.34 5.60 -14.63
CA THR A 214 -0.56 7.04 -14.91
C THR A 214 -0.59 7.35 -16.40
N LEU A 215 0.23 6.67 -17.21
CA LEU A 215 0.19 6.82 -18.68
C LEU A 215 -1.16 6.35 -19.25
N PHE A 216 -1.65 5.18 -18.81
CA PHE A 216 -2.96 4.69 -19.28
C PHE A 216 -4.11 5.55 -18.75
N ALA A 217 -4.05 6.07 -17.52
CA ALA A 217 -5.02 7.03 -17.04
C ALA A 217 -5.01 8.33 -17.84
N TRP A 218 -3.82 8.83 -18.22
CA TRP A 218 -3.66 10.01 -19.06
C TRP A 218 -4.22 9.77 -20.48
N ILE A 219 -3.91 8.63 -21.12
CA ILE A 219 -4.48 8.25 -22.41
C ILE A 219 -6.02 8.22 -22.34
N MET A 220 -6.57 7.62 -21.26
CA MET A 220 -8.03 7.59 -21.05
C MET A 220 -8.60 8.99 -20.85
N ALA A 221 -7.91 9.87 -20.14
CA ALA A 221 -8.32 11.25 -19.98
C ALA A 221 -8.39 11.98 -21.32
N LEU A 222 -7.40 11.80 -22.20
CA LEU A 222 -7.40 12.38 -23.56
C LEU A 222 -8.55 11.83 -24.42
N LEU A 223 -8.80 10.51 -24.38
CA LEU A 223 -9.84 9.87 -25.16
C LEU A 223 -11.25 10.24 -24.71
N LEU A 224 -11.43 10.47 -23.40
CA LEU A 224 -12.73 10.76 -22.79
C LEU A 224 -12.93 12.25 -22.50
N HIS A 225 -11.97 13.10 -22.90
CA HIS A 225 -11.96 14.54 -22.66
C HIS A 225 -12.13 14.90 -21.17
N LEU A 226 -11.43 14.17 -20.27
CA LEU A 226 -11.45 14.42 -18.84
C LEU A 226 -10.27 15.32 -18.42
N GLU A 227 -10.52 16.31 -17.58
CA GLU A 227 -9.49 17.19 -17.05
C GLU A 227 -9.19 16.87 -15.56
N PRO A 228 -7.90 16.87 -15.15
CA PRO A 228 -7.51 16.69 -13.74
C PRO A 228 -7.62 18.01 -12.96
N ALA A 229 -8.78 18.67 -13.05
CA ALA A 229 -9.07 19.89 -12.34
C ALA A 229 -8.99 19.72 -10.80
N ASP A 230 -9.03 20.81 -10.05
CA ASP A 230 -9.15 20.74 -8.61
C ASP A 230 -10.59 20.37 -8.21
N PHE A 231 -10.70 19.63 -7.09
CA PHE A 231 -12.01 19.29 -6.55
C PHE A 231 -12.75 20.54 -6.06
N THR A 232 -14.07 20.53 -6.21
CA THR A 232 -14.93 21.58 -5.69
C THR A 232 -14.84 21.64 -4.16
N ALA A 233 -14.54 22.80 -3.60
CA ALA A 233 -14.38 22.96 -2.16
C ALA A 233 -15.64 22.55 -1.38
N LEU A 234 -15.52 21.62 -0.46
CA LEU A 234 -16.60 21.20 0.42
C LEU A 234 -16.74 22.19 1.58
N HIS A 235 -17.88 22.88 1.69
CA HIS A 235 -18.18 23.78 2.79
C HIS A 235 -18.63 23.02 4.03
N LEU A 236 -17.69 22.32 4.70
CA LEU A 236 -17.94 21.59 5.94
C LEU A 236 -17.47 22.40 7.16
N SER A 237 -18.19 22.28 8.27
CA SER A 237 -17.69 22.77 9.54
C SER A 237 -16.41 22.04 9.95
N ALA A 238 -15.53 22.66 10.75
CA ALA A 238 -14.27 22.03 11.17
C ALA A 238 -14.51 20.68 11.87
N ALA A 239 -15.53 20.60 12.73
CA ALA A 239 -15.90 19.37 13.42
C ALA A 239 -16.38 18.27 12.46
N ALA A 240 -17.25 18.62 11.48
CA ALA A 240 -17.73 17.67 10.48
C ALA A 240 -16.57 17.16 9.60
N ARG A 241 -15.67 18.05 9.17
CA ARG A 241 -14.48 17.70 8.39
C ARG A 241 -13.58 16.74 9.16
N LEU A 242 -13.32 16.99 10.44
CA LEU A 242 -12.53 16.09 11.29
C LEU A 242 -13.16 14.69 11.39
N ILE A 243 -14.47 14.61 11.68
CA ILE A 243 -15.20 13.34 11.79
C ILE A 243 -15.14 12.56 10.47
N PHE A 244 -15.42 13.22 9.36
CA PHE A 244 -15.38 12.56 8.05
C PHE A 244 -13.96 12.15 7.65
N ARG A 245 -12.91 12.89 8.01
CA ARG A 245 -11.51 12.49 7.83
C ARG A 245 -11.17 11.22 8.58
N VAL A 246 -11.61 11.08 9.84
CA VAL A 246 -11.42 9.86 10.63
C VAL A 246 -12.11 8.67 9.96
N ILE A 247 -13.38 8.82 9.57
CA ILE A 247 -14.17 7.77 8.93
C ILE A 247 -13.55 7.39 7.57
N ALA A 248 -13.24 8.36 6.73
CA ALA A 248 -12.67 8.13 5.40
C ALA A 248 -11.28 7.48 5.49
N SER A 249 -10.44 7.91 6.44
CA SER A 249 -9.14 7.30 6.69
C SER A 249 -9.27 5.86 7.17
N PHE A 250 -10.22 5.58 8.08
CA PHE A 250 -10.51 4.23 8.53
C PHE A 250 -10.94 3.33 7.35
N CYS A 251 -11.94 3.77 6.58
CA CYS A 251 -12.45 3.01 5.42
C CYS A 251 -11.36 2.77 4.37
N GLY A 252 -10.55 3.80 4.08
CA GLY A 252 -9.46 3.71 3.13
C GLY A 252 -8.41 2.68 3.54
N VAL A 253 -7.92 2.76 4.76
CA VAL A 253 -6.93 1.82 5.29
C VAL A 253 -7.49 0.41 5.44
N PHE A 254 -8.73 0.27 5.91
CA PHE A 254 -9.39 -1.03 6.01
C PHE A 254 -9.48 -1.72 4.64
N GLY A 255 -9.93 -1.00 3.62
CA GLY A 255 -10.01 -1.53 2.26
C GLY A 255 -8.64 -1.97 1.73
N PHE A 256 -7.60 -1.15 1.85
CA PHE A 256 -6.24 -1.55 1.46
C PHE A 256 -5.71 -2.75 2.26
N SER A 257 -5.96 -2.81 3.57
CA SER A 257 -5.55 -3.97 4.38
C SER A 257 -6.20 -5.26 3.91
N ILE A 258 -7.49 -5.24 3.56
CA ILE A 258 -8.18 -6.39 2.96
C ILE A 258 -7.55 -6.78 1.61
N MET A 259 -7.17 -5.80 0.79
CA MET A 259 -6.48 -6.07 -0.48
C MET A 259 -5.09 -6.70 -0.27
N PHE A 260 -4.43 -6.46 0.86
CA PHE A 260 -3.18 -7.13 1.27
C PHE A 260 -3.40 -8.48 1.96
N ASN A 261 -4.62 -9.02 1.88
CA ASN A 261 -5.01 -10.30 2.47
C ASN A 261 -4.87 -10.34 4.01
N SER A 262 -5.13 -9.21 4.70
CA SER A 262 -5.20 -9.16 6.16
C SER A 262 -6.51 -9.76 6.68
N SER A 263 -6.46 -10.43 7.83
CA SER A 263 -7.68 -10.82 8.54
C SER A 263 -8.49 -9.57 8.93
N HIS A 264 -9.82 -9.70 9.11
CA HIS A 264 -10.68 -8.56 9.47
C HIS A 264 -10.22 -7.83 10.73
N SER A 265 -9.78 -8.57 11.75
CA SER A 265 -9.27 -7.99 13.00
C SER A 265 -7.97 -7.22 12.79
N MET A 266 -7.02 -7.79 12.03
CA MET A 266 -5.76 -7.11 11.68
C MET A 266 -6.01 -5.89 10.80
N ALA A 267 -6.94 -5.97 9.83
CA ALA A 267 -7.34 -4.86 8.98
C ALA A 267 -7.99 -3.72 9.78
N ALA A 268 -8.88 -4.05 10.73
CA ALA A 268 -9.50 -3.06 11.61
C ALA A 268 -8.47 -2.38 12.52
N THR A 269 -7.50 -3.13 13.05
CA THR A 269 -6.42 -2.59 13.86
C THR A 269 -5.54 -1.61 13.06
N ALA A 270 -5.13 -1.99 11.85
CA ALA A 270 -4.38 -1.11 10.96
C ALA A 270 -5.21 0.14 10.56
N ALA A 271 -6.51 -0.03 10.31
CA ALA A 271 -7.43 1.05 9.98
C ALA A 271 -7.59 2.05 11.14
N PHE A 272 -7.66 1.57 12.37
CA PHE A 272 -7.70 2.44 13.55
C PHE A 272 -6.41 3.27 13.70
N ILE A 273 -5.24 2.64 13.54
CA ILE A 273 -3.95 3.32 13.54
C ILE A 273 -3.90 4.37 12.42
N GLY A 274 -4.28 3.98 11.19
CA GLY A 274 -4.25 4.85 10.04
C GLY A 274 -5.24 6.02 10.13
N ALA A 275 -6.42 5.80 10.72
CA ALA A 275 -7.40 6.86 10.97
C ALA A 275 -6.83 7.96 11.86
N ILE A 276 -6.15 7.60 12.94
CA ILE A 276 -5.51 8.58 13.84
C ILE A 276 -4.34 9.27 13.12
N ALA A 277 -3.44 8.50 12.54
CA ALA A 277 -2.21 9.01 11.96
C ALA A 277 -2.45 9.91 10.73
N ASN A 278 -3.36 9.51 9.82
CA ASN A 278 -3.66 10.28 8.63
C ASN A 278 -4.51 11.52 8.94
N THR A 279 -5.44 11.43 9.88
CA THR A 279 -6.20 12.62 10.32
C THR A 279 -5.25 13.62 10.94
N LEU A 280 -4.36 13.20 11.86
CA LEU A 280 -3.33 14.08 12.42
C LEU A 280 -2.51 14.76 11.32
N ARG A 281 -2.05 13.99 10.31
CA ARG A 281 -1.29 14.53 9.18
C ARG A 281 -2.06 15.64 8.46
N LEU A 282 -3.35 15.43 8.17
CA LEU A 282 -4.17 16.39 7.44
C LEU A 282 -4.47 17.64 8.27
N GLU A 283 -4.72 17.47 9.57
CA GLU A 283 -4.94 18.60 10.49
C GLU A 283 -3.65 19.43 10.65
N LEU A 284 -2.47 18.82 10.69
CA LEU A 284 -1.20 19.56 10.71
C LEU A 284 -1.00 20.41 9.46
N VAL A 285 -1.36 19.90 8.28
CA VAL A 285 -1.30 20.70 7.04
C VAL A 285 -2.26 21.88 7.10
N ASP A 286 -3.50 21.66 7.52
CA ASP A 286 -4.56 22.68 7.47
C ASP A 286 -4.38 23.75 8.56
N PHE A 287 -4.07 23.37 9.81
CA PHE A 287 -3.99 24.33 10.91
C PHE A 287 -2.63 24.97 11.08
N THR A 288 -1.55 24.24 10.83
CA THR A 288 -0.18 24.76 11.05
C THR A 288 0.51 25.18 9.77
N HIS A 289 -0.15 25.00 8.62
CA HIS A 289 0.44 25.21 7.28
C HIS A 289 1.76 24.45 7.08
N MET A 290 1.87 23.28 7.74
CA MET A 290 3.06 22.43 7.65
C MET A 290 3.19 21.87 6.22
N PRO A 291 4.40 21.84 5.65
CA PRO A 291 4.62 21.20 4.35
C PRO A 291 4.12 19.76 4.35
N PRO A 292 3.42 19.29 3.28
CA PRO A 292 2.81 17.95 3.23
C PRO A 292 3.80 16.81 3.52
N ALA A 293 5.06 16.94 3.12
CA ALA A 293 6.10 15.95 3.38
C ALA A 293 6.47 15.85 4.87
N ALA A 294 6.58 16.99 5.57
CA ALA A 294 6.85 17.01 7.02
C ALA A 294 5.66 16.43 7.80
N ALA A 295 4.43 16.79 7.41
CA ALA A 295 3.23 16.22 7.99
C ALA A 295 3.12 14.70 7.74
N ALA A 296 3.54 14.21 6.57
CA ALA A 296 3.59 12.79 6.26
C ALA A 296 4.60 12.04 7.16
N PHE A 297 5.76 12.63 7.44
CA PHE A 297 6.72 12.09 8.41
C PHE A 297 6.09 11.92 9.80
N ILE A 298 5.42 12.97 10.31
CA ILE A 298 4.77 12.92 11.63
C ILE A 298 3.64 11.88 11.65
N GLY A 299 2.83 11.82 10.59
CA GLY A 299 1.78 10.81 10.45
C GLY A 299 2.36 9.40 10.47
N ALA A 300 3.42 9.13 9.69
CA ALA A 300 4.07 7.83 9.66
C ALA A 300 4.76 7.48 11.00
N LEU A 301 5.41 8.45 11.65
CA LEU A 301 5.97 8.31 12.99
C LEU A 301 4.89 7.88 14.00
N THR A 302 3.76 8.57 13.99
CA THR A 302 2.60 8.27 14.86
C THR A 302 2.06 6.87 14.60
N ALA A 303 1.88 6.49 13.33
CA ALA A 303 1.45 5.15 12.96
C ALA A 303 2.43 4.07 13.46
N GLY A 304 3.73 4.30 13.30
CA GLY A 304 4.78 3.40 13.76
C GLY A 304 4.83 3.24 15.28
N LEU A 305 4.62 4.31 16.04
CA LEU A 305 4.55 4.29 17.51
C LEU A 305 3.31 3.52 17.98
N LEU A 306 2.12 3.85 17.46
CA LEU A 306 0.87 3.16 17.79
C LEU A 306 0.95 1.65 17.49
N ALA A 307 1.46 1.29 16.31
CA ALA A 307 1.64 -0.11 15.94
C ALA A 307 2.60 -0.85 16.89
N SER A 308 3.63 -0.18 17.41
CA SER A 308 4.57 -0.77 18.36
C SER A 308 3.93 -1.06 19.71
N PHE A 309 3.04 -0.19 20.19
CA PHE A 309 2.27 -0.43 21.41
C PHE A 309 1.27 -1.58 21.24
N ILE A 310 0.54 -1.59 20.13
CA ILE A 310 -0.50 -2.58 19.86
C ILE A 310 0.11 -3.97 19.58
N LYS A 311 1.27 -4.05 18.91
CA LYS A 311 1.97 -5.33 18.67
C LYS A 311 2.19 -6.13 19.97
N LYS A 312 2.54 -5.47 21.07
CA LYS A 312 2.77 -6.11 22.36
C LYS A 312 1.53 -6.82 22.91
N SER A 313 0.33 -6.36 22.52
CA SER A 313 -0.94 -6.94 22.97
C SER A 313 -1.47 -8.03 22.05
N ASN A 314 -1.37 -7.82 20.72
CA ASN A 314 -2.10 -8.62 19.73
C ASN A 314 -1.22 -9.60 18.94
N GLY A 315 0.12 -9.53 19.09
CA GLY A 315 1.06 -10.41 18.39
C GLY A 315 1.13 -10.25 16.86
N TYR A 316 0.46 -9.24 16.27
CA TYR A 316 0.49 -9.02 14.82
C TYR A 316 1.86 -8.54 14.35
N PRO A 317 2.33 -8.98 13.15
CA PRO A 317 3.55 -8.45 12.55
C PRO A 317 3.50 -6.93 12.44
N ARG A 318 4.56 -6.26 12.88
CA ARG A 318 4.60 -4.79 12.84
C ARG A 318 4.36 -4.23 11.44
N ILE A 319 4.95 -4.85 10.42
CA ILE A 319 4.82 -4.42 9.02
C ILE A 319 3.37 -4.54 8.52
N SER A 320 2.63 -5.57 8.99
CA SER A 320 1.22 -5.78 8.64
C SER A 320 0.28 -4.73 9.24
N LEU A 321 0.71 -4.02 10.27
CA LEU A 321 -0.03 -2.89 10.86
C LEU A 321 0.45 -1.55 10.30
N THR A 322 1.78 -1.32 10.23
CA THR A 322 2.34 -0.02 9.89
C THR A 322 2.18 0.32 8.41
N VAL A 323 2.50 -0.61 7.50
CA VAL A 323 2.47 -0.28 6.06
C VAL A 323 1.04 -0.01 5.58
N PRO A 324 0.03 -0.85 5.85
CA PRO A 324 -1.35 -0.53 5.46
C PRO A 324 -1.86 0.78 6.07
N SER A 325 -1.49 1.10 7.33
CA SER A 325 -1.97 2.32 8.00
C SER A 325 -1.48 3.61 7.35
N ILE A 326 -0.34 3.61 6.65
CA ILE A 326 0.20 4.79 5.97
C ILE A 326 0.09 4.75 4.44
N VAL A 327 -0.36 3.64 3.85
CA VAL A 327 -0.57 3.54 2.39
C VAL A 327 -1.47 4.64 1.86
N ILE A 328 -2.48 5.04 2.64
CA ILE A 328 -3.39 6.13 2.29
C ILE A 328 -2.70 7.51 2.22
N MET A 329 -1.47 7.63 2.73
CA MET A 329 -0.68 8.85 2.66
C MET A 329 0.21 8.91 1.42
N VAL A 330 0.31 7.82 0.64
CA VAL A 330 1.13 7.75 -0.57
C VAL A 330 0.59 8.71 -1.63
N PRO A 331 1.44 9.53 -2.26
CA PRO A 331 1.01 10.68 -3.05
C PRO A 331 0.61 10.30 -4.49
N GLY A 332 -0.37 9.39 -4.66
CA GLY A 332 -0.81 8.91 -5.97
C GLY A 332 -1.34 10.01 -6.87
N LEU A 333 -2.13 10.95 -6.34
CA LEU A 333 -2.61 12.11 -7.08
C LEU A 333 -1.48 13.02 -7.55
N TYR A 334 -0.46 13.25 -6.72
CA TYR A 334 0.71 14.08 -7.08
C TYR A 334 1.51 13.44 -8.21
N LEU A 335 1.71 12.12 -8.14
CA LEU A 335 2.39 11.35 -9.21
C LEU A 335 1.62 11.42 -10.52
N TYR A 336 0.29 11.29 -10.47
CA TYR A 336 -0.54 11.43 -11.66
C TYR A 336 -0.44 12.85 -12.25
N ARG A 337 -0.63 13.88 -11.42
CA ARG A 337 -0.53 15.29 -11.88
C ARG A 337 0.84 15.62 -12.45
N ALA A 338 1.91 15.08 -11.88
CA ALA A 338 3.26 15.25 -12.44
C ALA A 338 3.34 14.71 -13.88
N ILE A 339 2.88 13.48 -14.11
CA ILE A 339 2.93 12.84 -15.43
C ILE A 339 1.99 13.53 -16.42
N TYR A 340 0.78 13.89 -15.99
CA TYR A 340 -0.15 14.66 -16.82
C TYR A 340 0.47 15.99 -17.30
N ASN A 341 1.05 16.76 -16.37
CA ASN A 341 1.67 18.05 -16.70
C ASN A 341 2.94 17.89 -17.56
N PHE A 342 3.71 16.80 -17.41
CA PHE A 342 4.75 16.46 -18.37
C PHE A 342 4.18 16.22 -19.78
N GLY A 343 3.06 15.50 -19.86
CA GLY A 343 2.40 15.18 -21.14
C GLY A 343 1.89 16.41 -21.90
N ILE A 344 1.40 17.43 -21.19
CA ILE A 344 0.95 18.70 -21.78
C ILE A 344 2.05 19.78 -21.81
N MET A 345 3.31 19.42 -21.54
CA MET A 345 4.49 20.30 -21.56
C MET A 345 4.45 21.46 -20.55
N SER A 346 3.64 21.39 -19.48
CA SER A 346 3.68 22.31 -18.33
C SER A 346 4.78 21.92 -17.36
N LEU A 347 6.04 22.19 -17.71
CA LEU A 347 7.21 21.68 -16.99
C LEU A 347 7.30 22.18 -15.55
N THR A 348 6.93 23.43 -15.28
CA THR A 348 6.97 24.02 -13.93
C THR A 348 6.05 23.28 -12.98
N ASP A 349 4.80 23.04 -13.40
CA ASP A 349 3.82 22.32 -12.59
C ASP A 349 4.21 20.84 -12.43
N ALA A 350 4.68 20.23 -13.54
CA ALA A 350 5.14 18.85 -13.54
C ALA A 350 6.26 18.62 -12.50
N VAL A 351 7.29 19.46 -12.50
CA VAL A 351 8.41 19.38 -11.55
C VAL A 351 7.95 19.64 -10.12
N SER A 352 7.05 20.60 -9.90
CA SER A 352 6.49 20.91 -8.57
C SER A 352 5.76 19.70 -7.96
N TRP A 353 4.83 19.10 -8.74
CA TRP A 353 4.10 17.90 -8.31
C TRP A 353 5.03 16.71 -8.10
N PHE A 354 6.00 16.51 -8.98
CA PHE A 354 6.97 15.41 -8.90
C PHE A 354 7.85 15.51 -7.65
N THR A 355 8.42 16.70 -7.40
CA THR A 355 9.24 16.95 -6.21
C THR A 355 8.45 16.73 -4.93
N SER A 356 7.22 17.24 -4.87
CA SER A 356 6.33 17.03 -3.72
C SER A 356 6.04 15.55 -3.49
N ALA A 357 5.79 14.79 -4.56
CA ALA A 357 5.55 13.35 -4.47
C ALA A 357 6.78 12.60 -3.93
N ILE A 358 7.98 12.88 -4.47
CA ILE A 358 9.22 12.25 -4.00
C ILE A 358 9.48 12.55 -2.53
N MET A 359 9.32 13.80 -2.11
CA MET A 359 9.52 14.18 -0.71
C MET A 359 8.59 13.40 0.22
N ILE A 360 7.31 13.24 -0.13
CA ILE A 360 6.37 12.45 0.67
C ILE A 360 6.77 10.96 0.69
N ILE A 361 7.13 10.38 -0.46
CA ILE A 361 7.55 8.97 -0.58
C ILE A 361 8.77 8.66 0.30
N VAL A 362 9.72 9.59 0.41
CA VAL A 362 10.90 9.44 1.26
C VAL A 362 10.56 9.62 2.74
N MET A 363 9.69 10.58 3.07
CA MET A 363 9.35 10.89 4.46
C MET A 363 8.51 9.82 5.15
N LEU A 364 7.68 9.08 4.41
CA LEU A 364 6.84 8.02 4.99
C LEU A 364 7.66 6.87 5.61
N PRO A 365 8.59 6.19 4.90
CA PRO A 365 9.43 5.16 5.52
C PRO A 365 10.35 5.72 6.59
N LEU A 366 10.88 6.94 6.44
CA LEU A 366 11.68 7.58 7.48
C LEU A 366 10.90 7.72 8.80
N GLY A 367 9.64 8.16 8.75
CA GLY A 367 8.78 8.23 9.94
C GLY A 367 8.64 6.88 10.64
N LEU A 368 8.41 5.79 9.88
CA LEU A 368 8.35 4.42 10.43
C LEU A 368 9.67 3.95 11.03
N ILE A 369 10.79 4.29 10.40
CA ILE A 369 12.13 3.93 10.88
C ILE A 369 12.42 4.64 12.20
N PHE A 370 12.15 5.95 12.28
CA PHE A 370 12.31 6.69 13.53
C PHE A 370 11.42 6.14 14.65
N ALA A 371 10.16 5.78 14.34
CA ALA A 371 9.30 5.10 15.31
C ALA A 371 9.92 3.78 15.80
N ARG A 372 10.57 3.03 14.91
CA ARG A 372 11.24 1.78 15.25
C ARG A 372 12.49 2.01 16.09
N ILE A 373 13.31 2.99 15.75
CA ILE A 373 14.49 3.38 16.55
C ILE A 373 14.08 3.75 17.99
N LEU A 374 12.95 4.42 18.17
CA LEU A 374 12.46 4.81 19.49
C LEU A 374 11.90 3.64 20.30
N THR A 375 11.30 2.64 19.64
CA THR A 375 10.54 1.57 20.32
C THR A 375 11.24 0.21 20.36
N ASP A 376 12.22 -0.03 19.48
CA ASP A 376 12.93 -1.30 19.33
C ASP A 376 14.42 -1.11 19.65
N ARG A 377 14.82 -1.61 20.83
CA ARG A 377 16.21 -1.46 21.30
C ARG A 377 17.19 -2.23 20.43
N THR A 378 16.81 -3.40 19.92
CA THR A 378 17.67 -4.22 19.06
C THR A 378 17.92 -3.56 17.70
N PHE A 379 16.90 -2.91 17.14
CA PHE A 379 17.03 -2.19 15.89
C PHE A 379 17.91 -0.92 15.99
N ARG A 380 17.98 -0.32 17.18
CA ARG A 380 18.82 0.87 17.43
C ARG A 380 20.31 0.58 17.32
N TYR A 381 20.71 -0.62 17.63
CA TYR A 381 22.10 -1.07 17.63
C TYR A 381 22.36 -2.04 16.47
N CYS A 382 21.71 -1.86 15.32
CA CYS A 382 22.03 -2.63 14.12
C CYS A 382 23.52 -2.53 13.79
N THR A 383 24.24 -3.58 14.13
CA THR A 383 25.58 -3.89 13.69
C THR A 383 25.53 -5.11 12.82
#